data_ecb1910478af495e398aeb7528b459ea
#
_entry.id   ecb1910478af495e398aeb7528b459ea
#
_cell.length_a   1.000
_cell.length_b   1.000
_cell.length_c   1.000
_cell.angle_alpha   90.00
_cell.angle_beta   90.00
_cell.angle_gamma   90.00
#
_symmetry.space_group_name_H-M   'P 1'
#
loop_
_entity.id
_entity.type
_entity.pdbx_description
1 polymer ?
#
loop_
_entity_poly.entity_id
_entity_poly.type
_entity_poly.pdbx_seq_one_letter_code
_entity_poly.pdbx_strand_id
1 'polypeptide(L)'
;MRGLLAGLAIVLMLSSCQTDKEQKPSPTPSAYRGEVTLGSKSLTEQYLLMKMSALLLKDQGYKVNEMVFLDSPAIRSAMEAGIADLYWEYTTTARIFYHKQTPIFDPDIAYREVSRTDAGNKIIWLAKSSFNSSWALLMRKDISEQLHIYRISDLADYIRTQRTKMKFATNAEYLQREDGLDRLKEIYDFELPDDQVVAIESDLLSQTVKDGRVDVAVGMGSDPRIKKNGLIILQDDRKVFPPYEAVPVILEKTLEHYPDIRTTMESLTPYITNENMLDLMYQVDILQKDITKTSRDFLVKNKLLAP
;
A
#
# COMPACT_ATOMS: atom_id res chain seq x y z
N MET A 1 91.32 -32.03 30.01
CA MET A 1 91.03 -32.70 28.77
C MET A 1 89.48 -32.83 28.74
N ARG A 2 88.88 -32.36 27.67
CA ARG A 2 87.56 -31.98 27.30
C ARG A 2 86.48 -33.03 27.55
N GLY A 3 85.49 -32.69 28.30
CA GLY A 3 84.24 -33.50 28.44
C GLY A 3 83.05 -32.71 27.77
N LEU A 4 82.46 -33.31 26.79
CA LEU A 4 81.26 -32.82 26.09
C LEU A 4 80.05 -33.10 26.96
N LEU A 5 79.26 -32.07 27.25
CA LEU A 5 77.90 -32.14 27.77
C LEU A 5 76.91 -32.06 26.59
N ALA A 6 76.17 -33.15 26.36
CA ALA A 6 75.10 -33.20 25.40
C ALA A 6 73.80 -32.73 26.09
N GLY A 7 73.26 -31.59 25.65
CA GLY A 7 71.96 -31.03 26.09
C GLY A 7 70.82 -31.65 25.26
N LEU A 8 69.90 -32.31 25.95
CA LEU A 8 68.66 -32.87 25.37
C LEU A 8 67.57 -31.77 25.35
N ALA A 9 67.24 -31.25 24.14
CA ALA A 9 66.15 -30.31 23.98
C ALA A 9 64.82 -31.05 23.78
N ILE A 10 63.93 -30.93 24.76
CA ILE A 10 62.55 -31.46 24.67
C ILE A 10 61.71 -30.42 23.93
N VAL A 11 61.26 -30.71 22.70
CA VAL A 11 60.32 -29.93 21.93
C VAL A 11 58.89 -30.34 22.34
N LEU A 12 58.21 -29.48 23.11
CA LEU A 12 56.80 -29.58 23.42
C LEU A 12 56.00 -29.09 22.19
N MET A 13 55.40 -30.04 21.45
CA MET A 13 54.39 -29.71 20.44
C MET A 13 53.10 -29.39 21.13
N LEU A 14 52.71 -28.09 21.16
CA LEU A 14 51.39 -27.63 21.50
C LEU A 14 50.47 -27.85 20.26
N SER A 15 49.65 -28.91 20.29
CA SER A 15 48.56 -29.07 19.33
C SER A 15 47.49 -28.00 19.62
N SER A 16 47.47 -26.95 18.82
CA SER A 16 46.35 -25.99 18.78
C SER A 16 45.17 -26.64 18.07
N CYS A 17 44.15 -27.04 18.81
CA CYS A 17 42.81 -27.30 18.22
C CYS A 17 42.21 -26.00 17.74
N GLN A 18 42.36 -25.69 16.45
CA GLN A 18 41.54 -24.69 15.78
C GLN A 18 40.14 -25.31 15.62
N THR A 19 39.19 -24.77 16.39
CA THR A 19 37.77 -24.97 16.11
C THR A 19 37.44 -24.21 14.83
N ASP A 20 37.36 -24.94 13.72
CA ASP A 20 36.74 -24.42 12.50
C ASP A 20 35.33 -24.01 12.83
N LYS A 21 35.10 -22.69 12.96
CA LYS A 21 33.77 -22.11 12.87
C LYS A 21 33.30 -22.38 11.44
N GLU A 22 32.38 -23.31 11.26
CA GLU A 22 31.64 -23.46 10.01
C GLU A 22 31.09 -22.07 9.63
N GLN A 23 31.74 -21.42 8.69
CA GLN A 23 31.29 -20.23 8.06
C GLN A 23 30.11 -20.66 7.20
N LYS A 24 28.85 -20.34 7.64
CA LYS A 24 27.67 -20.50 6.80
C LYS A 24 27.97 -19.91 5.44
N PRO A 25 27.75 -20.66 4.34
CA PRO A 25 28.01 -20.14 3.01
C PRO A 25 27.20 -18.87 2.83
N SER A 26 27.86 -17.77 2.46
CA SER A 26 27.19 -16.55 2.00
C SER A 26 26.29 -16.92 0.83
N PRO A 27 25.04 -16.43 0.79
CA PRO A 27 24.16 -16.71 -0.33
C PRO A 27 24.86 -16.27 -1.62
N THR A 28 25.00 -17.21 -2.55
CA THR A 28 25.53 -16.92 -3.89
C THR A 28 24.59 -15.89 -4.53
N PRO A 29 25.10 -14.77 -5.06
CA PRO A 29 24.25 -13.83 -5.77
C PRO A 29 23.49 -14.55 -6.86
N SER A 30 22.16 -14.41 -6.90
CA SER A 30 21.36 -14.98 -7.98
C SER A 30 21.84 -14.41 -9.31
N ALA A 31 21.93 -15.26 -10.34
CA ALA A 31 22.33 -14.81 -11.67
C ALA A 31 21.39 -13.69 -12.15
N TYR A 32 21.93 -12.67 -12.82
CA TYR A 32 21.15 -11.59 -13.40
C TYR A 32 20.07 -12.13 -14.34
N ARG A 33 18.81 -11.78 -14.09
CA ARG A 33 17.64 -12.29 -14.83
C ARG A 33 17.03 -11.27 -15.78
N GLY A 34 17.30 -9.99 -15.56
CA GLY A 34 16.72 -8.90 -16.37
C GLY A 34 16.44 -7.66 -15.56
N GLU A 35 15.75 -6.70 -16.17
CA GLU A 35 15.41 -5.42 -15.58
C GLU A 35 13.90 -5.21 -15.60
N VAL A 36 13.32 -4.75 -14.49
CA VAL A 36 11.88 -4.50 -14.32
C VAL A 36 11.70 -3.16 -13.62
N THR A 37 10.77 -2.34 -14.11
CA THR A 37 10.41 -1.06 -13.51
C THR A 37 9.09 -1.19 -12.74
N LEU A 38 9.17 -0.96 -11.42
CA LEU A 38 8.02 -0.96 -10.52
C LEU A 38 7.52 0.46 -10.29
N GLY A 39 6.21 0.65 -10.42
CA GLY A 39 5.54 1.89 -10.13
C GLY A 39 4.90 1.92 -8.74
N SER A 40 4.72 3.11 -8.19
CA SER A 40 3.95 3.37 -6.97
C SER A 40 3.19 4.69 -7.09
N LYS A 41 2.00 4.75 -6.50
CA LYS A 41 1.34 6.03 -6.21
C LYS A 41 1.94 6.66 -4.97
N SER A 42 1.75 7.97 -4.77
CA SER A 42 2.30 8.72 -3.62
C SER A 42 1.47 8.50 -2.33
N LEU A 43 1.44 7.25 -1.85
CA LEU A 43 0.76 6.82 -0.61
C LEU A 43 1.65 5.81 0.12
N THR A 44 1.71 5.86 1.45
CA THR A 44 2.56 4.96 2.25
C THR A 44 2.29 3.49 1.97
N GLU A 45 1.03 3.09 1.85
CA GLU A 45 0.64 1.72 1.51
C GLU A 45 1.19 1.27 0.15
N GLN A 46 1.16 2.17 -0.84
CA GLN A 46 1.68 1.90 -2.17
C GLN A 46 3.21 1.81 -2.19
N TYR A 47 3.89 2.64 -1.40
CA TYR A 47 5.34 2.53 -1.21
C TYR A 47 5.74 1.21 -0.56
N LEU A 48 4.99 0.75 0.46
CA LEU A 48 5.21 -0.55 1.11
C LEU A 48 5.02 -1.71 0.12
N LEU A 49 3.93 -1.70 -0.65
CA LEU A 49 3.62 -2.72 -1.66
C LEU A 49 4.71 -2.77 -2.74
N MET A 50 5.11 -1.62 -3.29
CA MET A 50 6.21 -1.54 -4.26
C MET A 50 7.53 -2.03 -3.64
N LYS A 51 7.85 -1.63 -2.40
CA LYS A 51 9.10 -1.99 -1.75
C LYS A 51 9.20 -3.50 -1.47
N MET A 52 8.12 -4.11 -0.99
CA MET A 52 8.07 -5.57 -0.79
C MET A 52 8.24 -6.31 -2.11
N SER A 53 7.53 -5.89 -3.15
CA SER A 53 7.65 -6.45 -4.51
C SER A 53 9.10 -6.32 -5.04
N ALA A 54 9.70 -5.14 -4.88
CA ALA A 54 11.07 -4.88 -5.32
C ALA A 54 12.10 -5.76 -4.59
N LEU A 55 11.94 -5.95 -3.29
CA LEU A 55 12.85 -6.79 -2.49
C LEU A 55 12.79 -8.25 -2.94
N LEU A 56 11.59 -8.78 -3.20
CA LEU A 56 11.41 -10.16 -3.68
C LEU A 56 12.02 -10.36 -5.07
N LEU A 57 11.80 -9.42 -6.00
CA LEU A 57 12.37 -9.52 -7.35
C LEU A 57 13.89 -9.36 -7.34
N LYS A 58 14.44 -8.47 -6.51
CA LYS A 58 15.89 -8.32 -6.33
C LYS A 58 16.54 -9.61 -5.76
N ASP A 59 15.88 -10.28 -4.84
CA ASP A 59 16.34 -11.56 -4.29
C ASP A 59 16.42 -12.66 -5.36
N GLN A 60 15.54 -12.61 -6.35
CA GLN A 60 15.55 -13.51 -7.50
C GLN A 60 16.54 -13.13 -8.61
N GLY A 61 17.25 -12.01 -8.48
CA GLY A 61 18.28 -11.57 -9.43
C GLY A 61 17.82 -10.56 -10.47
N TYR A 62 16.61 -9.98 -10.31
CA TYR A 62 16.20 -8.87 -11.15
C TYR A 62 16.85 -7.56 -10.72
N LYS A 63 17.25 -6.73 -11.69
CA LYS A 63 17.50 -5.31 -11.46
C LYS A 63 16.14 -4.62 -11.43
N VAL A 64 15.82 -3.97 -10.31
CA VAL A 64 14.53 -3.31 -10.12
C VAL A 64 14.71 -1.81 -10.02
N ASN A 65 14.06 -1.09 -10.94
CA ASN A 65 13.89 0.36 -10.86
C ASN A 65 12.58 0.65 -10.13
N GLU A 66 12.60 1.61 -9.22
CA GLU A 66 11.46 2.02 -8.43
C GLU A 66 11.08 3.46 -8.83
N MET A 67 9.84 3.67 -9.28
CA MET A 67 9.35 4.97 -9.73
C MET A 67 8.08 5.35 -8.97
N VAL A 68 7.99 6.62 -8.57
CA VAL A 68 6.83 7.18 -7.88
C VAL A 68 6.08 8.11 -8.83
N PHE A 69 4.77 7.96 -8.89
CA PHE A 69 3.84 8.78 -9.67
C PHE A 69 2.90 9.52 -8.72
N LEU A 70 2.48 10.72 -9.12
CA LEU A 70 1.68 11.58 -8.26
C LEU A 70 0.32 10.96 -7.91
N ASP A 71 -0.35 10.37 -8.91
CA ASP A 71 -1.74 9.91 -8.83
C ASP A 71 -2.01 8.69 -9.74
N SER A 72 -3.26 8.23 -9.71
CA SER A 72 -3.73 7.11 -10.50
C SER A 72 -3.65 7.34 -12.02
N PRO A 73 -4.00 8.50 -12.59
CA PRO A 73 -3.82 8.78 -14.01
C PRO A 73 -2.37 8.70 -14.47
N ALA A 74 -1.44 9.25 -13.68
CA ALA A 74 -0.02 9.28 -14.05
C ALA A 74 0.59 7.89 -14.13
N ILE A 75 0.34 7.01 -13.14
CA ILE A 75 0.87 5.64 -13.15
C ILE A 75 0.20 4.79 -14.24
N ARG A 76 -1.11 4.98 -14.49
CA ARG A 76 -1.81 4.27 -15.57
C ARG A 76 -1.23 4.62 -16.94
N SER A 77 -1.01 5.90 -17.20
CA SER A 77 -0.37 6.36 -18.43
C SER A 77 1.05 5.81 -18.58
N ALA A 78 1.81 5.72 -17.50
CA ALA A 78 3.16 5.15 -17.50
C ALA A 78 3.14 3.64 -17.82
N MET A 79 2.17 2.88 -17.33
CA MET A 79 1.96 1.47 -17.70
C MET A 79 1.63 1.33 -19.19
N GLU A 80 0.65 2.07 -19.68
CA GLU A 80 0.23 2.02 -21.09
C GLU A 80 1.36 2.44 -22.04
N ALA A 81 2.22 3.37 -21.63
CA ALA A 81 3.41 3.78 -22.38
C ALA A 81 4.59 2.79 -22.24
N GLY A 82 4.49 1.77 -21.38
CA GLY A 82 5.56 0.81 -21.11
C GLY A 82 6.75 1.39 -20.34
N ILE A 83 6.56 2.49 -19.61
CA ILE A 83 7.54 3.11 -18.71
C ILE A 83 7.60 2.37 -17.37
N ALA A 84 6.45 1.93 -16.86
CA ALA A 84 6.36 1.04 -15.70
C ALA A 84 5.89 -0.34 -16.17
N ASP A 85 6.45 -1.40 -15.60
CA ASP A 85 6.14 -2.79 -15.93
C ASP A 85 5.12 -3.40 -15.00
N LEU A 86 5.16 -3.04 -13.70
CA LEU A 86 4.32 -3.59 -12.65
C LEU A 86 4.04 -2.53 -11.58
N TYR A 87 2.81 -2.50 -11.06
CA TYR A 87 2.44 -1.76 -9.86
C TYR A 87 1.24 -2.41 -9.16
N TRP A 88 0.84 -1.90 -8.00
CA TRP A 88 -0.37 -2.34 -7.30
C TRP A 88 -1.52 -1.39 -7.62
N GLU A 89 -2.61 -1.93 -8.16
CA GLU A 89 -3.82 -1.17 -8.48
C GLU A 89 -4.99 -1.65 -7.64
N TYR A 90 -6.02 -0.83 -7.54
CA TYR A 90 -7.25 -1.15 -6.82
C TYR A 90 -8.39 -1.45 -7.80
N THR A 91 -9.15 -2.51 -7.51
CA THR A 91 -10.24 -3.00 -8.38
C THR A 91 -11.23 -1.89 -8.76
N THR A 92 -11.71 -1.11 -7.78
CA THR A 92 -12.70 -0.06 -8.05
C THR A 92 -12.08 1.16 -8.73
N THR A 93 -10.81 1.50 -8.46
CA THR A 93 -10.13 2.56 -9.21
C THR A 93 -10.08 2.23 -10.70
N ALA A 94 -9.68 1.02 -11.06
CA ALA A 94 -9.66 0.63 -12.47
C ALA A 94 -11.05 0.69 -13.10
N ARG A 95 -12.05 0.12 -12.41
CA ARG A 95 -13.41 0.04 -12.93
C ARG A 95 -14.05 1.41 -13.16
N ILE A 96 -14.02 2.27 -12.15
CA ILE A 96 -14.72 3.55 -12.20
C ILE A 96 -13.87 4.61 -12.91
N PHE A 97 -12.61 4.75 -12.48
CA PHE A 97 -11.79 5.86 -12.92
C PHE A 97 -11.20 5.66 -14.33
N TYR A 98 -10.77 4.43 -14.68
CA TYR A 98 -10.18 4.16 -16.00
C TYR A 98 -11.21 3.63 -17.00
N HIS A 99 -12.03 2.67 -16.60
CA HIS A 99 -13.00 2.04 -17.50
C HIS A 99 -14.32 2.79 -17.62
N LYS A 100 -14.56 3.81 -16.78
CA LYS A 100 -15.81 4.61 -16.76
C LYS A 100 -17.05 3.74 -16.61
N GLN A 101 -17.00 2.75 -15.71
CA GLN A 101 -18.08 1.81 -15.44
C GLN A 101 -18.59 1.97 -14.01
N THR A 102 -19.86 1.67 -13.78
CA THR A 102 -20.50 1.75 -12.45
C THR A 102 -19.81 0.84 -11.43
N PRO A 103 -19.81 1.21 -10.13
CA PRO A 103 -19.20 0.42 -9.06
C PRO A 103 -19.83 -0.96 -8.92
N ILE A 104 -19.03 -1.95 -8.51
CA ILE A 104 -19.48 -3.29 -8.13
C ILE A 104 -19.09 -3.49 -6.67
N PHE A 105 -20.09 -3.87 -5.83
CA PHE A 105 -19.88 -4.06 -4.38
C PHE A 105 -19.45 -5.48 -3.99
N ASP A 106 -19.59 -6.43 -4.91
CA ASP A 106 -19.00 -7.77 -4.75
C ASP A 106 -17.55 -7.75 -5.21
N PRO A 107 -16.58 -8.00 -4.31
CA PRO A 107 -15.17 -7.87 -4.62
C PRO A 107 -14.67 -8.88 -5.67
N ASP A 108 -15.26 -10.11 -5.70
CA ASP A 108 -14.85 -11.13 -6.66
C ASP A 108 -15.38 -10.83 -8.06
N ILE A 109 -16.60 -10.27 -8.15
CA ILE A 109 -17.16 -9.82 -9.43
C ILE A 109 -16.36 -8.60 -9.92
N ALA A 110 -16.07 -7.63 -9.05
CA ALA A 110 -15.28 -6.44 -9.39
C ALA A 110 -13.91 -6.85 -9.98
N TYR A 111 -13.18 -7.74 -9.29
CA TYR A 111 -11.89 -8.24 -9.75
C TYR A 111 -11.97 -8.92 -11.13
N ARG A 112 -12.93 -9.83 -11.35
CA ARG A 112 -13.09 -10.52 -12.64
C ARG A 112 -13.36 -9.55 -13.78
N GLU A 113 -14.22 -8.56 -13.55
CA GLU A 113 -14.62 -7.60 -14.58
C GLU A 113 -13.45 -6.66 -14.96
N VAL A 114 -12.69 -6.14 -13.99
CA VAL A 114 -11.53 -5.29 -14.30
C VAL A 114 -10.42 -6.09 -14.98
N SER A 115 -10.15 -7.32 -14.54
CA SER A 115 -9.16 -8.21 -15.15
C SER A 115 -9.49 -8.49 -16.62
N ARG A 116 -10.78 -8.76 -16.92
CA ARG A 116 -11.24 -9.00 -18.28
C ARG A 116 -11.09 -7.76 -19.17
N THR A 117 -11.46 -6.59 -18.65
CA THR A 117 -11.38 -5.33 -19.40
C THR A 117 -9.94 -4.96 -19.69
N ASP A 118 -9.05 -5.04 -18.70
CA ASP A 118 -7.64 -4.66 -18.83
C ASP A 118 -6.81 -5.65 -19.64
N ALA A 119 -7.23 -6.90 -19.78
CA ALA A 119 -6.59 -7.84 -20.71
C ALA A 119 -6.62 -7.31 -22.16
N GLY A 120 -7.70 -6.60 -22.54
CA GLY A 120 -7.76 -5.87 -23.81
C GLY A 120 -6.73 -4.75 -23.95
N ASN A 121 -6.28 -4.18 -22.84
CA ASN A 121 -5.26 -3.12 -22.74
C ASN A 121 -3.84 -3.69 -22.52
N LYS A 122 -3.66 -5.02 -22.62
CA LYS A 122 -2.38 -5.69 -22.38
C LYS A 122 -1.84 -5.50 -20.95
N ILE A 123 -2.74 -5.36 -20.00
CA ILE A 123 -2.45 -5.28 -18.55
C ILE A 123 -3.09 -6.49 -17.89
N ILE A 124 -2.25 -7.31 -17.27
CA ILE A 124 -2.65 -8.56 -16.62
C ILE A 124 -2.79 -8.32 -15.11
N TRP A 125 -3.95 -8.61 -14.56
CA TRP A 125 -4.21 -8.62 -13.13
C TRP A 125 -3.80 -9.98 -12.56
N LEU A 126 -2.88 -9.98 -11.59
CA LEU A 126 -2.45 -11.19 -10.89
C LEU A 126 -3.43 -11.53 -9.76
N ALA A 127 -3.07 -12.49 -8.88
CA ALA A 127 -3.93 -12.82 -7.75
C ALA A 127 -4.17 -11.60 -6.84
N LYS A 128 -5.43 -11.36 -6.49
CA LYS A 128 -5.80 -10.24 -5.62
C LYS A 128 -5.42 -10.50 -4.16
N SER A 129 -5.12 -9.44 -3.43
CA SER A 129 -4.97 -9.48 -1.98
C SER A 129 -6.31 -9.31 -1.27
N SER A 130 -6.33 -9.48 0.05
CA SER A 130 -7.49 -9.12 0.89
C SER A 130 -7.38 -7.72 1.51
N PHE A 131 -6.35 -6.95 1.15
CA PHE A 131 -6.21 -5.57 1.58
C PHE A 131 -7.17 -4.66 0.80
N ASN A 132 -8.11 -4.07 1.54
CA ASN A 132 -9.10 -3.13 1.02
C ASN A 132 -8.80 -1.72 1.52
N SER A 133 -8.39 -0.83 0.63
CA SER A 133 -8.12 0.58 0.88
C SER A 133 -9.28 1.46 0.41
N SER A 134 -10.47 1.22 0.97
CA SER A 134 -11.67 1.99 0.63
C SER A 134 -11.64 3.41 1.18
N TRP A 135 -12.36 4.31 0.50
CA TRP A 135 -12.64 5.64 1.01
C TRP A 135 -13.49 5.58 2.28
N ALA A 136 -13.34 6.59 3.12
CA ALA A 136 -14.11 6.73 4.36
C ALA A 136 -14.31 8.20 4.73
N LEU A 137 -15.42 8.52 5.40
CA LEU A 137 -15.60 9.81 6.04
C LEU A 137 -15.02 9.77 7.46
N LEU A 138 -14.14 10.74 7.72
CA LEU A 138 -13.41 10.89 8.97
C LEU A 138 -13.94 12.12 9.71
N MET A 139 -14.21 11.94 11.01
CA MET A 139 -14.66 13.01 11.90
C MET A 139 -13.98 12.89 13.27
N ARG A 140 -13.81 13.97 13.99
CA ARG A 140 -13.34 13.93 15.36
C ARG A 140 -14.33 13.16 16.26
N LYS A 141 -13.80 12.25 17.08
CA LYS A 141 -14.62 11.43 17.98
C LYS A 141 -15.45 12.25 18.95
N ASP A 142 -14.83 13.24 19.61
CA ASP A 142 -15.50 14.12 20.58
C ASP A 142 -16.66 14.92 19.95
N ILE A 143 -16.48 15.41 18.73
CA ILE A 143 -17.52 16.15 17.99
C ILE A 143 -18.63 15.19 17.53
N SER A 144 -18.29 14.01 17.04
CA SER A 144 -19.26 12.98 16.68
C SER A 144 -20.16 12.60 17.87
N GLU A 145 -19.56 12.36 19.04
CA GLU A 145 -20.29 12.05 20.27
C GLU A 145 -21.18 13.23 20.72
N GLN A 146 -20.68 14.45 20.67
CA GLN A 146 -21.42 15.66 21.03
C GLN A 146 -22.64 15.90 20.12
N LEU A 147 -22.49 15.67 18.81
CA LEU A 147 -23.53 15.92 17.80
C LEU A 147 -24.38 14.67 17.51
N HIS A 148 -24.06 13.52 18.11
CA HIS A 148 -24.68 12.22 17.85
C HIS A 148 -24.61 11.78 16.38
N ILE A 149 -23.47 12.06 15.71
CA ILE A 149 -23.21 11.73 14.31
C ILE A 149 -22.30 10.49 14.26
N TYR A 150 -22.85 9.32 13.95
CA TYR A 150 -22.11 8.05 13.86
C TYR A 150 -22.14 7.43 12.45
N ARG A 151 -23.13 7.82 11.66
CA ARG A 151 -23.33 7.36 10.28
C ARG A 151 -23.26 8.55 9.33
N ILE A 152 -23.00 8.26 8.07
CA ILE A 152 -23.03 9.30 7.03
C ILE A 152 -24.45 9.90 6.90
N SER A 153 -25.50 9.08 7.08
CA SER A 153 -26.88 9.59 7.14
C SER A 153 -27.09 10.60 8.26
N ASP A 154 -26.53 10.38 9.45
CA ASP A 154 -26.66 11.32 10.58
C ASP A 154 -25.99 12.66 10.24
N LEU A 155 -24.81 12.63 9.57
CA LEU A 155 -24.12 13.83 9.08
C LEU A 155 -24.95 14.58 8.05
N ALA A 156 -25.53 13.88 7.08
CA ALA A 156 -26.36 14.45 6.04
C ALA A 156 -27.61 15.12 6.66
N ASP A 157 -28.27 14.47 7.61
CA ASP A 157 -29.40 15.03 8.36
C ASP A 157 -29.02 16.29 9.13
N TYR A 158 -27.85 16.26 9.78
CA TYR A 158 -27.33 17.42 10.51
C TYR A 158 -27.08 18.61 9.59
N ILE A 159 -26.44 18.42 8.43
CA ILE A 159 -26.19 19.47 7.43
C ILE A 159 -27.53 20.08 6.94
N ARG A 160 -28.52 19.23 6.59
CA ARG A 160 -29.84 19.68 6.09
C ARG A 160 -30.64 20.45 7.13
N THR A 161 -30.68 19.95 8.36
CA THR A 161 -31.55 20.53 9.42
C THR A 161 -30.95 21.73 10.08
N GLN A 162 -29.65 21.73 10.36
CA GLN A 162 -28.99 22.82 11.06
C GLN A 162 -28.51 23.94 10.13
N ARG A 163 -28.53 23.73 8.80
CA ARG A 163 -27.98 24.66 7.79
C ARG A 163 -26.56 25.12 8.16
N THR A 164 -25.79 24.26 8.81
CA THR A 164 -24.45 24.56 9.29
C THR A 164 -23.44 24.52 8.14
N LYS A 165 -22.53 25.48 8.17
CA LYS A 165 -21.39 25.52 7.24
C LYS A 165 -20.30 24.57 7.74
N MET A 166 -20.46 23.26 7.49
CA MET A 166 -19.39 22.29 7.75
C MET A 166 -18.34 22.37 6.66
N LYS A 167 -17.06 22.35 7.08
CA LYS A 167 -15.93 22.32 6.15
C LYS A 167 -15.51 20.87 5.91
N PHE A 168 -15.36 20.55 4.64
CA PHE A 168 -14.90 19.25 4.17
C PHE A 168 -13.50 19.36 3.57
N ALA A 169 -12.68 18.32 3.78
CA ALA A 169 -11.42 18.17 3.08
C ALA A 169 -11.39 16.81 2.36
N THR A 170 -10.73 16.78 1.22
CA THR A 170 -10.36 15.54 0.51
C THR A 170 -9.20 15.81 -0.42
N ASN A 171 -8.67 14.79 -1.12
CA ASN A 171 -7.63 15.00 -2.11
C ASN A 171 -8.19 15.41 -3.48
N ALA A 172 -7.33 15.94 -4.35
CA ALA A 172 -7.72 16.41 -5.67
C ALA A 172 -8.24 15.27 -6.57
N GLU A 173 -7.74 14.05 -6.43
CA GLU A 173 -8.24 12.90 -7.20
C GLU A 173 -9.70 12.58 -6.85
N TYR A 174 -10.06 12.56 -5.56
CA TYR A 174 -11.42 12.26 -5.13
C TYR A 174 -12.44 13.28 -5.65
N LEU A 175 -12.06 14.55 -5.76
CA LEU A 175 -12.93 15.61 -6.32
C LEU A 175 -13.25 15.41 -7.81
N GLN A 176 -12.36 14.73 -8.55
CA GLN A 176 -12.51 14.54 -9.99
C GLN A 176 -13.16 13.19 -10.36
N ARG A 177 -13.41 12.32 -9.38
CA ARG A 177 -13.92 10.98 -9.60
C ARG A 177 -15.43 10.95 -9.74
N GLU A 178 -15.95 10.07 -10.60
CA GLU A 178 -17.39 9.80 -10.71
C GLU A 178 -17.98 9.16 -9.43
N ASP A 179 -17.16 8.41 -8.67
CA ASP A 179 -17.49 7.87 -7.36
C ASP A 179 -17.05 8.78 -6.20
N GLY A 180 -16.74 10.03 -6.51
CA GLY A 180 -16.20 11.01 -5.57
C GLY A 180 -17.25 11.81 -4.79
N LEU A 181 -16.92 13.08 -4.49
CA LEU A 181 -17.72 13.92 -3.60
C LEU A 181 -19.14 14.15 -4.12
N ASP A 182 -19.32 14.32 -5.41
CA ASP A 182 -20.66 14.55 -5.99
C ASP A 182 -21.56 13.32 -5.82
N ARG A 183 -21.00 12.12 -6.00
CA ARG A 183 -21.73 10.88 -5.74
C ARG A 183 -22.10 10.72 -4.26
N LEU A 184 -21.22 11.12 -3.35
CA LEU A 184 -21.50 11.12 -1.92
C LEU A 184 -22.67 12.06 -1.58
N LYS A 185 -22.65 13.28 -2.11
CA LYS A 185 -23.74 14.26 -1.94
C LYS A 185 -25.08 13.73 -2.48
N GLU A 186 -25.06 13.14 -3.68
CA GLU A 186 -26.23 12.54 -4.33
C GLU A 186 -26.88 11.42 -3.49
N ILE A 187 -26.06 10.41 -3.08
CA ILE A 187 -26.56 9.24 -2.37
C ILE A 187 -27.12 9.59 -0.99
N TYR A 188 -26.44 10.51 -0.30
CA TYR A 188 -26.83 10.92 1.06
C TYR A 188 -27.74 12.14 1.09
N ASP A 189 -28.07 12.72 -0.06
CA ASP A 189 -29.01 13.82 -0.23
C ASP A 189 -28.66 15.04 0.65
N PHE A 190 -27.45 15.58 0.48
CA PHE A 190 -27.03 16.82 1.14
C PHE A 190 -26.26 17.75 0.19
N GLU A 191 -26.35 19.04 0.47
CA GLU A 191 -25.64 20.09 -0.27
C GLU A 191 -24.35 20.48 0.45
N LEU A 192 -23.30 20.67 -0.33
CA LEU A 192 -22.01 21.14 0.15
C LEU A 192 -21.45 22.15 -0.86
N PRO A 193 -21.59 23.45 -0.57
CA PRO A 193 -21.05 24.49 -1.43
C PRO A 193 -19.53 24.40 -1.61
N ASP A 194 -19.03 24.82 -2.76
CA ASP A 194 -17.61 24.71 -3.13
C ASP A 194 -16.69 25.45 -2.15
N ASP A 195 -17.14 26.57 -1.57
CA ASP A 195 -16.39 27.34 -0.56
C ASP A 195 -16.21 26.61 0.77
N GLN A 196 -16.90 25.49 0.96
CA GLN A 196 -16.77 24.60 2.12
C GLN A 196 -15.89 23.38 1.86
N VAL A 197 -15.38 23.20 0.64
CA VAL A 197 -14.55 22.06 0.24
C VAL A 197 -13.11 22.51 0.04
N VAL A 198 -12.16 21.79 0.65
CA VAL A 198 -10.72 22.07 0.54
C VAL A 198 -9.99 20.84 0.00
N ALA A 199 -9.22 21.04 -1.07
CA ALA A 199 -8.30 19.99 -1.55
C ALA A 199 -7.01 20.00 -0.72
N ILE A 200 -6.67 18.86 -0.15
CA ILE A 200 -5.49 18.66 0.74
C ILE A 200 -4.83 17.35 0.37
N GLU A 201 -3.50 17.28 0.52
CA GLU A 201 -2.75 16.04 0.34
C GLU A 201 -3.25 14.93 1.29
N SER A 202 -3.32 13.71 0.77
CA SER A 202 -3.95 12.57 1.47
C SER A 202 -3.37 12.29 2.85
N ASP A 203 -2.06 12.45 3.03
CA ASP A 203 -1.35 12.21 4.28
C ASP A 203 -1.60 13.31 5.35
N LEU A 204 -2.15 14.46 4.96
CA LEU A 204 -2.48 15.57 5.85
C LEU A 204 -3.96 15.59 6.28
N LEU A 205 -4.83 14.81 5.64
CA LEU A 205 -6.29 14.85 5.88
C LEU A 205 -6.64 14.57 7.35
N SER A 206 -6.15 13.49 7.92
CA SER A 206 -6.46 13.13 9.31
C SER A 206 -5.93 14.15 10.32
N GLN A 207 -4.76 14.76 10.06
CA GLN A 207 -4.24 15.83 10.91
C GLN A 207 -5.07 17.11 10.81
N THR A 208 -5.54 17.44 9.62
CA THR A 208 -6.37 18.65 9.39
C THR A 208 -7.71 18.57 10.12
N VAL A 209 -8.35 17.38 10.17
CA VAL A 209 -9.56 17.13 10.97
C VAL A 209 -9.26 17.23 12.46
N LYS A 210 -8.18 16.60 12.92
CA LYS A 210 -7.76 16.66 14.33
C LYS A 210 -7.57 18.10 14.81
N ASP A 211 -6.93 18.93 14.00
CA ASP A 211 -6.64 20.34 14.31
C ASP A 211 -7.89 21.23 14.25
N GLY A 212 -9.06 20.70 13.85
CA GLY A 212 -10.31 21.43 13.71
C GLY A 212 -10.29 22.48 12.59
N ARG A 213 -9.39 22.35 11.61
CA ARG A 213 -9.35 23.21 10.43
C ARG A 213 -10.48 22.89 9.45
N VAL A 214 -10.91 21.63 9.44
CA VAL A 214 -12.12 21.14 8.79
C VAL A 214 -12.88 20.24 9.75
N ASP A 215 -14.17 20.07 9.52
CA ASP A 215 -15.04 19.27 10.39
C ASP A 215 -15.02 17.80 9.98
N VAL A 216 -14.92 17.54 8.68
CA VAL A 216 -14.98 16.21 8.07
C VAL A 216 -13.90 16.10 6.99
N ALA A 217 -13.32 14.92 6.84
CA ALA A 217 -12.51 14.61 5.66
C ALA A 217 -12.94 13.31 5.00
N VAL A 218 -12.83 13.24 3.68
CA VAL A 218 -12.89 11.99 2.93
C VAL A 218 -11.46 11.56 2.63
N GLY A 219 -11.06 10.43 3.22
CA GLY A 219 -9.72 9.87 3.10
C GLY A 219 -9.73 8.34 3.04
N MET A 220 -8.57 7.72 3.13
CA MET A 220 -8.47 6.26 3.17
C MET A 220 -8.86 5.74 4.55
N GLY A 221 -9.81 4.80 4.60
CA GLY A 221 -10.22 4.13 5.85
C GLY A 221 -9.12 3.27 6.47
N SER A 222 -8.09 2.94 5.72
CA SER A 222 -6.90 2.21 6.15
C SER A 222 -5.82 3.09 6.81
N ASP A 223 -5.99 4.42 6.88
CA ASP A 223 -4.97 5.33 7.45
C ASP A 223 -4.78 5.08 8.96
N PRO A 224 -3.59 4.64 9.42
CA PRO A 224 -3.31 4.37 10.83
C PRO A 224 -3.37 5.62 11.72
N ARG A 225 -3.29 6.83 11.12
CA ARG A 225 -3.38 8.12 11.82
C ARG A 225 -4.79 8.41 12.33
N ILE A 226 -5.83 7.77 11.78
CA ILE A 226 -7.22 7.95 12.21
C ILE A 226 -7.34 7.74 13.72
N LYS A 227 -6.97 6.57 14.20
CA LYS A 227 -7.01 6.24 15.65
C LYS A 227 -6.06 7.11 16.47
N LYS A 228 -4.84 7.35 15.99
CA LYS A 228 -3.84 8.19 16.67
C LYS A 228 -4.35 9.62 16.89
N ASN A 229 -5.09 10.15 15.92
CA ASN A 229 -5.61 11.52 15.92
C ASN A 229 -6.97 11.66 16.63
N GLY A 230 -7.48 10.59 17.25
CA GLY A 230 -8.78 10.63 17.94
C GLY A 230 -9.96 10.81 16.99
N LEU A 231 -9.83 10.30 15.76
CA LEU A 231 -10.89 10.33 14.76
C LEU A 231 -11.68 9.02 14.76
N ILE A 232 -12.87 9.08 14.23
CA ILE A 232 -13.69 7.93 13.88
C ILE A 232 -13.99 7.92 12.38
N ILE A 233 -14.28 6.75 11.87
CA ILE A 233 -14.88 6.56 10.55
C ILE A 233 -16.39 6.54 10.74
N LEU A 234 -17.12 7.40 10.02
CA LEU A 234 -18.58 7.34 9.98
C LEU A 234 -19.03 6.11 9.19
N GLN A 235 -20.02 5.39 9.72
CA GLN A 235 -20.56 4.21 9.06
C GLN A 235 -21.21 4.60 7.72
N ASP A 236 -20.78 3.95 6.65
CA ASP A 236 -21.40 4.07 5.32
C ASP A 236 -22.65 3.18 5.24
N ASP A 237 -23.78 3.70 5.72
CA ASP A 237 -25.04 2.97 5.85
C ASP A 237 -25.85 2.89 4.54
N ARG A 238 -25.48 3.66 3.50
CA ARG A 238 -26.06 3.56 2.14
C ARG A 238 -25.11 3.00 1.09
N LYS A 239 -23.93 2.51 1.51
CA LYS A 239 -22.94 1.84 0.67
C LYS A 239 -22.51 2.71 -0.53
N VAL A 240 -22.05 3.93 -0.27
CA VAL A 240 -21.47 4.79 -1.30
C VAL A 240 -20.06 4.36 -1.68
N PHE A 241 -19.31 3.78 -0.72
CA PHE A 241 -17.93 3.35 -0.93
C PHE A 241 -17.84 1.85 -1.28
N PRO A 242 -17.56 1.51 -2.53
CA PRO A 242 -17.31 0.12 -2.91
C PRO A 242 -15.95 -0.38 -2.39
N PRO A 243 -15.66 -1.70 -2.42
CA PRO A 243 -14.37 -2.24 -2.00
C PRO A 243 -13.26 -1.88 -3.01
N TYR A 244 -12.08 -1.49 -2.49
CA TYR A 244 -10.86 -1.20 -3.23
C TYR A 244 -9.78 -2.22 -2.88
N GLU A 245 -9.90 -3.44 -3.39
CA GLU A 245 -8.89 -4.48 -3.14
C GLU A 245 -7.63 -4.23 -3.97
N ALA A 246 -6.48 -4.30 -3.29
CA ALA A 246 -5.18 -4.12 -3.94
C ALA A 246 -4.75 -5.39 -4.69
N VAL A 247 -4.32 -5.20 -5.95
CA VAL A 247 -3.93 -6.27 -6.85
C VAL A 247 -2.65 -5.87 -7.61
N PRO A 248 -1.63 -6.73 -7.70
CA PRO A 248 -0.49 -6.45 -8.56
C PRO A 248 -0.92 -6.60 -10.03
N VAL A 249 -0.66 -5.56 -10.82
CA VAL A 249 -0.93 -5.54 -12.26
C VAL A 249 0.38 -5.41 -13.03
N ILE A 250 0.51 -6.15 -14.14
CA ILE A 250 1.74 -6.25 -14.92
C ILE A 250 1.44 -6.17 -16.40
N LEU A 251 2.34 -5.57 -17.17
CA LEU A 251 2.25 -5.61 -18.63
C LEU A 251 2.36 -7.05 -19.15
N GLU A 252 1.48 -7.42 -20.09
CA GLU A 252 1.47 -8.73 -20.75
C GLU A 252 2.86 -9.08 -21.31
N LYS A 253 3.49 -8.16 -22.05
CA LYS A 253 4.85 -8.34 -22.61
C LYS A 253 5.92 -8.63 -21.56
N THR A 254 5.84 -8.00 -20.39
CA THR A 254 6.79 -8.21 -19.28
C THR A 254 6.59 -9.59 -18.68
N LEU A 255 5.33 -10.01 -18.50
CA LEU A 255 5.00 -11.33 -17.97
C LEU A 255 5.34 -12.47 -18.94
N GLU A 256 5.19 -12.26 -20.24
CA GLU A 256 5.64 -13.21 -21.27
C GLU A 256 7.16 -13.40 -21.24
N HIS A 257 7.90 -12.29 -21.04
CA HIS A 257 9.36 -12.32 -21.00
C HIS A 257 9.91 -12.88 -19.67
N TYR A 258 9.21 -12.60 -18.57
CA TYR A 258 9.58 -12.99 -17.19
C TYR A 258 8.41 -13.68 -16.47
N PRO A 259 8.04 -14.90 -16.84
CA PRO A 259 6.82 -15.57 -16.32
C PRO A 259 6.86 -15.89 -14.82
N ASP A 260 8.04 -16.01 -14.23
CA ASP A 260 8.23 -16.27 -12.80
C ASP A 260 7.87 -15.06 -11.91
N ILE A 261 7.76 -13.86 -12.46
CA ILE A 261 7.24 -12.70 -11.71
C ILE A 261 5.83 -12.97 -11.20
N ARG A 262 4.99 -13.69 -11.95
CA ARG A 262 3.66 -14.13 -11.48
C ARG A 262 3.76 -14.85 -10.14
N THR A 263 4.53 -15.93 -10.09
CA THR A 263 4.67 -16.75 -8.87
C THR A 263 5.21 -15.92 -7.71
N THR A 264 6.15 -15.01 -7.98
CA THR A 264 6.72 -14.12 -6.96
C THR A 264 5.66 -13.20 -6.38
N MET A 265 4.87 -12.53 -7.19
CA MET A 265 3.82 -11.64 -6.72
C MET A 265 2.69 -12.41 -6.02
N GLU A 266 2.29 -13.55 -6.57
CA GLU A 266 1.26 -14.41 -5.98
C GLU A 266 1.69 -15.05 -4.65
N SER A 267 2.99 -15.18 -4.39
CA SER A 267 3.50 -15.60 -3.07
C SER A 267 3.35 -14.50 -2.00
N LEU A 268 3.34 -13.24 -2.41
CA LEU A 268 3.20 -12.08 -1.52
C LEU A 268 1.72 -11.79 -1.18
N THR A 269 0.81 -11.91 -2.15
CA THR A 269 -0.59 -11.48 -2.01
C THR A 269 -1.33 -12.05 -0.79
N PRO A 270 -1.15 -13.31 -0.34
CA PRO A 270 -1.83 -13.83 0.87
C PRO A 270 -1.48 -13.09 2.16
N TYR A 271 -0.33 -12.43 2.20
CA TYR A 271 0.14 -11.67 3.35
C TYR A 271 -0.27 -10.19 3.32
N ILE A 272 -0.80 -9.71 2.20
CA ILE A 272 -1.29 -8.34 2.03
C ILE A 272 -2.76 -8.31 2.49
N THR A 273 -2.94 -8.15 3.80
CA THR A 273 -4.24 -8.08 4.48
C THR A 273 -4.43 -6.72 5.13
N ASN A 274 -5.67 -6.37 5.49
CA ASN A 274 -5.95 -5.12 6.21
C ASN A 274 -5.14 -5.04 7.51
N GLU A 275 -5.06 -6.13 8.28
CA GLU A 275 -4.32 -6.17 9.55
C GLU A 275 -2.82 -5.94 9.35
N ASN A 276 -2.19 -6.67 8.43
CA ASN A 276 -0.77 -6.55 8.17
C ASN A 276 -0.41 -5.17 7.59
N MET A 277 -1.20 -4.66 6.65
CA MET A 277 -0.95 -3.36 6.05
C MET A 277 -1.13 -2.22 7.05
N LEU A 278 -2.16 -2.30 7.92
CA LEU A 278 -2.34 -1.32 8.98
C LEU A 278 -1.14 -1.29 9.95
N ASP A 279 -0.61 -2.46 10.35
CA ASP A 279 0.59 -2.56 11.18
C ASP A 279 1.83 -1.99 10.49
N LEU A 280 2.05 -2.33 9.22
CA LEU A 280 3.17 -1.81 8.43
C LEU A 280 3.11 -0.29 8.27
N MET A 281 1.94 0.25 7.91
CA MET A 281 1.74 1.69 7.79
C MET A 281 1.91 2.39 9.15
N TYR A 282 1.43 1.78 10.24
CA TYR A 282 1.66 2.31 11.59
C TYR A 282 3.15 2.40 11.92
N GLN A 283 3.93 1.39 11.57
CA GLN A 283 5.38 1.39 11.79
C GLN A 283 6.08 2.51 11.01
N VAL A 284 5.67 2.78 9.77
CA VAL A 284 6.25 3.83 8.92
C VAL A 284 5.73 5.21 9.32
N ASP A 285 4.41 5.42 9.34
CA ASP A 285 3.80 6.75 9.48
C ASP A 285 3.81 7.26 10.92
N ILE A 286 3.69 6.35 11.90
CA ILE A 286 3.55 6.71 13.31
C ILE A 286 4.88 6.55 14.06
N LEU A 287 5.56 5.41 13.87
CA LEU A 287 6.83 5.13 14.53
C LEU A 287 8.03 5.63 13.73
N GLN A 288 7.82 6.20 12.53
CA GLN A 288 8.85 6.78 11.67
C GLN A 288 9.99 5.80 11.33
N LYS A 289 9.66 4.51 11.21
CA LYS A 289 10.64 3.49 10.81
C LYS A 289 10.94 3.58 9.32
N ASP A 290 12.16 3.19 8.95
CA ASP A 290 12.56 3.10 7.55
C ASP A 290 11.69 2.09 6.78
N ILE A 291 11.15 2.51 5.66
CA ILE A 291 10.20 1.72 4.87
C ILE A 291 10.83 0.46 4.27
N THR A 292 12.10 0.55 3.84
CA THR A 292 12.83 -0.59 3.26
C THR A 292 13.07 -1.64 4.33
N LYS A 293 13.53 -1.20 5.52
CA LYS A 293 13.73 -2.10 6.65
C LYS A 293 12.43 -2.73 7.11
N THR A 294 11.36 -1.95 7.25
CA THR A 294 10.02 -2.43 7.65
C THR A 294 9.50 -3.48 6.67
N SER A 295 9.61 -3.23 5.37
CA SER A 295 9.24 -4.18 4.32
C SER A 295 10.08 -5.46 4.37
N ARG A 296 11.41 -5.34 4.54
CA ARG A 296 12.31 -6.50 4.64
C ARG A 296 12.00 -7.35 5.87
N ASP A 297 11.88 -6.73 7.04
CA ASP A 297 11.57 -7.41 8.31
C ASP A 297 10.24 -8.18 8.20
N PHE A 298 9.24 -7.61 7.55
CA PHE A 298 7.96 -8.27 7.28
C PHE A 298 8.11 -9.50 6.37
N LEU A 299 8.87 -9.38 5.27
CA LEU A 299 9.10 -10.48 4.34
C LEU A 299 9.88 -11.62 5.00
N VAL A 300 10.92 -11.30 5.80
CA VAL A 300 11.70 -12.30 6.57
C VAL A 300 10.82 -12.99 7.61
N LYS A 301 10.02 -12.24 8.38
CA LYS A 301 9.08 -12.78 9.37
C LYS A 301 8.14 -13.82 8.75
N ASN A 302 7.67 -13.55 7.53
CA ASN A 302 6.75 -14.42 6.80
C ASN A 302 7.47 -15.48 5.91
N LYS A 303 8.80 -15.61 6.03
CA LYS A 303 9.63 -16.57 5.28
C LYS A 303 9.57 -16.40 3.75
N LEU A 304 9.30 -15.19 3.29
CA LEU A 304 9.32 -14.82 1.87
C LEU A 304 10.72 -14.38 1.42
N LEU A 305 11.57 -13.96 2.36
CA LEU A 305 12.98 -13.66 2.16
C LEU A 305 13.82 -14.37 3.22
N ALA A 306 15.07 -14.65 2.88
CA ALA A 306 16.07 -15.06 3.85
C ALA A 306 16.46 -13.91 4.79
N PRO A 307 16.85 -14.20 6.05
CA PRO A 307 17.30 -13.22 7.03
C PRO A 307 18.47 -12.35 6.55
#